data_7f6d55d38bd91dc2f023cd672b5711da
#
_entry.id   7f6d55d38bd91dc2f023cd672b5711da
#
_cell.length_a   1.000
_cell.length_b   1.000
_cell.length_c   1.000
_cell.angle_alpha   90.00
_cell.angle_beta   90.00
_cell.angle_gamma   90.00
#
_symmetry.space_group_name_H-M   'P 1'
#
loop_
_entity.id
_entity.type
_entity.pdbx_description
1 polymer ?
#
loop_
_entity_poly.entity_id
_entity_poly.type
_entity_poly.pdbx_seq_one_letter_code
_entity_poly.pdbx_strand_id
1 'polypeptide(L)'
;MVDGGGYDENLLLLDGVPVFHPGHLSSLLPVFNGDAVKNMVFHKGFFPTPLEGRISSVTEVNLKEGNKKEHVRTLTLDMPAASVMLEGPIIKNKLSYMVGARRSWLDFFDSLLSEENRLNHSTYDYNAKLSYNFSPVTTLNFLTYGARDDYHLPLQENGENVSVLPEFGISLE
;
A
#
# COMPACT_ATOMS: atom_id res chain seq x y z
N MET A 1 -14.29 -3.20 -10.98
CA MET A 1 -15.10 -4.43 -10.88
C MET A 1 -14.53 -5.45 -11.85
N VAL A 2 -14.28 -6.65 -11.39
CA VAL A 2 -13.82 -7.77 -12.22
C VAL A 2 -14.98 -8.74 -12.34
N ASP A 3 -15.32 -9.17 -13.57
CA ASP A 3 -16.41 -10.11 -13.88
C ASP A 3 -17.79 -9.76 -13.28
N GLY A 4 -18.09 -8.47 -13.07
CA GLY A 4 -19.34 -8.03 -12.46
C GLY A 4 -19.44 -8.22 -10.95
N GLY A 5 -18.37 -8.69 -10.31
CA GLY A 5 -18.30 -8.87 -8.86
C GLY A 5 -18.27 -7.55 -8.09
N GLY A 6 -18.84 -7.54 -6.88
CA GLY A 6 -18.80 -6.42 -5.94
C GLY A 6 -17.39 -6.14 -5.40
N TYR A 7 -17.25 -5.05 -4.65
CA TYR A 7 -15.97 -4.70 -4.02
C TYR A 7 -15.50 -5.75 -3.01
N ASP A 8 -16.43 -6.39 -2.32
CA ASP A 8 -16.23 -7.42 -1.31
C ASP A 8 -15.90 -8.80 -1.88
N GLU A 9 -16.07 -8.99 -3.18
CA GLU A 9 -15.76 -10.25 -3.88
C GLU A 9 -14.33 -10.31 -4.42
N ASN A 10 -13.58 -9.20 -4.33
CA ASN A 10 -12.19 -9.12 -4.74
C ASN A 10 -11.28 -9.14 -3.49
N LEU A 11 -10.23 -9.94 -3.54
CA LEU A 11 -9.23 -10.00 -2.48
C LEU A 11 -7.95 -9.31 -2.94
N LEU A 12 -7.47 -8.37 -2.12
CA LEU A 12 -6.13 -7.82 -2.26
C LEU A 12 -5.25 -8.37 -1.14
N LEU A 13 -4.14 -8.96 -1.51
CA LEU A 13 -3.11 -9.45 -0.60
C LEU A 13 -1.85 -8.61 -0.75
N LEU A 14 -1.33 -8.12 0.36
CA LEU A 14 -0.04 -7.44 0.43
C LEU A 14 0.95 -8.37 1.16
N ASP A 15 1.91 -8.94 0.45
CA ASP A 15 2.81 -10.00 0.95
C ASP A 15 2.02 -11.14 1.65
N GLY A 16 0.89 -11.57 1.08
CA GLY A 16 0.03 -12.62 1.64
C GLY A 16 -0.93 -12.17 2.74
N VAL A 17 -0.90 -10.92 3.20
CA VAL A 17 -1.81 -10.36 4.21
C VAL A 17 -2.98 -9.67 3.52
N PRO A 18 -4.25 -10.01 3.87
CA PRO A 18 -5.42 -9.37 3.30
C PRO A 18 -5.48 -7.87 3.62
N VAL A 19 -5.70 -7.05 2.61
CA VAL A 19 -5.96 -5.61 2.73
C VAL A 19 -7.44 -5.35 2.44
N PHE A 20 -8.18 -4.87 3.43
CA PHE A 20 -9.64 -4.70 3.34
C PHE A 20 -10.05 -3.40 2.64
N HIS A 21 -9.20 -2.37 2.63
CA HIS A 21 -9.43 -1.10 1.96
C HIS A 21 -8.38 -0.88 0.86
N PRO A 22 -8.65 -1.31 -0.38
CA PRO A 22 -7.64 -1.38 -1.44
C PRO A 22 -7.30 -0.05 -2.11
N GLY A 23 -7.94 1.05 -1.75
CA GLY A 23 -7.70 2.32 -2.41
C GLY A 23 -8.06 3.55 -1.60
N HIS A 24 -7.27 4.60 -1.77
CA HIS A 24 -7.59 5.94 -1.34
C HIS A 24 -8.53 6.61 -2.34
N LEU A 25 -9.27 7.63 -1.90
CA LEU A 25 -10.17 8.42 -2.73
C LEU A 25 -11.10 7.53 -3.58
N SER A 26 -11.88 6.68 -2.92
CA SER A 26 -12.79 5.74 -3.60
C SER A 26 -12.09 4.87 -4.66
N SER A 27 -10.87 4.44 -4.37
CA SER A 27 -10.02 3.58 -5.24
C SER A 27 -9.37 4.28 -6.45
N LEU A 28 -9.31 5.61 -6.48
CA LEU A 28 -8.55 6.34 -7.51
C LEU A 28 -7.03 6.22 -7.32
N LEU A 29 -6.58 6.12 -6.06
CA LEU A 29 -5.18 5.89 -5.73
C LEU A 29 -5.03 4.55 -5.00
N PRO A 30 -4.04 3.72 -5.36
CA PRO A 30 -3.78 2.49 -4.61
C PRO A 30 -3.29 2.83 -3.21
N VAL A 31 -3.65 2.02 -2.22
CA VAL A 31 -3.24 2.20 -0.81
C VAL A 31 -1.76 1.92 -0.57
N PHE A 32 -1.01 1.43 -1.53
CA PHE A 32 0.41 1.13 -1.40
C PHE A 32 1.25 1.95 -2.36
N ASN A 33 2.45 2.32 -1.91
CA ASN A 33 3.41 3.02 -2.74
C ASN A 33 3.93 2.10 -3.85
N GLY A 34 3.73 2.49 -5.13
CA GLY A 34 4.20 1.74 -6.29
C GLY A 34 5.72 1.49 -6.29
N ASP A 35 6.50 2.42 -5.73
CA ASP A 35 7.96 2.27 -5.62
C ASP A 35 8.38 1.10 -4.71
N ALA A 36 7.53 0.73 -3.74
CA ALA A 36 7.75 -0.40 -2.85
C ALA A 36 7.39 -1.75 -3.47
N VAL A 37 6.63 -1.76 -4.58
CA VAL A 37 6.15 -2.99 -5.21
C VAL A 37 7.28 -3.69 -5.96
N LYS A 38 7.46 -4.99 -5.69
CA LYS A 38 8.36 -5.89 -6.40
C LYS A 38 7.68 -6.50 -7.63
N ASN A 39 6.50 -7.06 -7.40
CA ASN A 39 5.65 -7.63 -8.44
C ASN A 39 4.19 -7.63 -8.02
N MET A 40 3.32 -7.83 -8.99
CA MET A 40 1.89 -8.00 -8.79
C MET A 40 1.43 -9.21 -9.61
N VAL A 41 0.64 -10.09 -8.99
CA VAL A 41 0.04 -11.24 -9.65
C VAL A 41 -1.47 -11.11 -9.53
N PHE A 42 -2.15 -11.21 -10.66
CA PHE A 42 -3.60 -11.12 -10.72
C PHE A 42 -4.20 -12.45 -11.12
N HIS A 43 -5.00 -13.02 -10.22
CA HIS A 43 -5.71 -14.28 -10.45
C HIS A 43 -7.18 -13.98 -10.76
N LYS A 44 -7.67 -14.51 -11.86
CA LYS A 44 -9.04 -14.36 -12.33
C LYS A 44 -9.64 -15.72 -12.62
N GLY A 45 -10.82 -16.00 -12.03
CA GLY A 45 -11.64 -17.18 -12.36
C GLY A 45 -11.15 -18.53 -11.80
N PHE A 46 -9.87 -18.69 -11.54
CA PHE A 46 -9.30 -19.88 -10.89
C PHE A 46 -8.24 -19.47 -9.87
N PHE A 47 -8.37 -19.93 -8.65
CA PHE A 47 -7.48 -19.60 -7.54
C PHE A 47 -6.77 -20.85 -7.03
N PRO A 48 -5.46 -20.78 -6.72
CA PRO A 48 -4.78 -21.82 -5.95
C PRO A 48 -5.45 -21.98 -4.58
N THR A 49 -5.47 -23.20 -4.06
CA THR A 49 -6.12 -23.58 -2.78
C THR A 49 -5.80 -22.66 -1.58
N PRO A 50 -4.60 -22.07 -1.44
CA PRO A 50 -4.31 -21.15 -0.33
C PRO A 50 -5.04 -19.80 -0.42
N LEU A 51 -5.64 -19.45 -1.57
CA LEU A 51 -6.28 -18.16 -1.84
C LEU A 51 -7.81 -18.24 -1.73
N GLU A 52 -8.34 -19.16 -0.96
CA GLU A 52 -9.78 -19.37 -0.78
C GLU A 52 -10.44 -18.19 -0.03
N GLY A 53 -11.73 -17.92 -0.35
CA GLY A 53 -12.57 -16.99 0.41
C GLY A 53 -13.13 -15.82 -0.39
N ARG A 54 -12.80 -15.66 -1.68
CA ARG A 54 -13.41 -14.67 -2.58
C ARG A 54 -13.78 -15.29 -3.92
N ILE A 55 -14.79 -14.71 -4.58
CA ILE A 55 -15.43 -15.37 -5.74
C ILE A 55 -14.94 -14.78 -7.06
N SER A 56 -14.54 -13.51 -7.10
CA SER A 56 -14.33 -12.79 -8.36
C SER A 56 -12.86 -12.68 -8.77
N SER A 57 -11.99 -12.18 -7.91
CA SER A 57 -10.56 -12.09 -8.22
C SER A 57 -9.69 -12.03 -6.97
N VAL A 58 -8.42 -12.41 -7.13
CA VAL A 58 -7.36 -12.22 -6.13
C VAL A 58 -6.20 -11.47 -6.75
N THR A 59 -5.80 -10.38 -6.13
CA THR A 59 -4.62 -9.60 -6.50
C THR A 59 -3.58 -9.76 -5.40
N GLU A 60 -2.45 -10.36 -5.73
CA GLU A 60 -1.29 -10.44 -4.84
C GLU A 60 -0.30 -9.34 -5.19
N VAL A 61 0.02 -8.50 -4.23
CA VAL A 61 1.05 -7.47 -4.33
C VAL A 61 2.20 -7.85 -3.41
N ASN A 62 3.35 -8.12 -4.00
CA ASN A 62 4.56 -8.45 -3.25
C ASN A 62 5.46 -7.21 -3.17
N LEU A 63 5.87 -6.85 -1.97
CA LEU A 63 6.76 -5.74 -1.72
C LEU A 63 8.24 -6.15 -1.87
N LYS A 64 9.08 -5.17 -2.18
CA LYS A 64 10.53 -5.35 -2.18
C LYS A 64 11.01 -5.78 -0.80
N GLU A 65 12.05 -6.61 -0.75
CA GLU A 65 12.69 -7.02 0.51
C GLU A 65 13.70 -6.00 1.04
N GLY A 66 13.88 -4.89 0.29
CA GLY A 66 14.98 -3.94 0.51
C GLY A 66 16.30 -4.38 -0.11
N ASN A 67 17.18 -3.42 -0.35
CA ASN A 67 18.49 -3.69 -0.94
C ASN A 67 19.39 -4.40 0.09
N LYS A 68 19.97 -5.54 -0.28
CA LYS A 68 20.81 -6.36 0.61
C LYS A 68 22.29 -5.95 0.58
N LYS A 69 22.68 -5.04 -0.31
CA LYS A 69 24.09 -4.68 -0.55
C LYS A 69 24.44 -3.26 -0.16
N GLU A 70 23.57 -2.30 -0.48
CA GLU A 70 23.78 -0.87 -0.30
C GLU A 70 22.51 -0.14 0.13
N HIS A 71 22.68 1.04 0.73
CA HIS A 71 21.55 1.90 1.07
C HIS A 71 21.12 2.69 -0.16
N VAL A 72 19.83 2.61 -0.47
CA VAL A 72 19.20 3.33 -1.58
C VAL A 72 18.11 4.24 -1.00
N ARG A 73 18.03 5.45 -1.54
CA ARG A 73 17.02 6.45 -1.18
C ARG A 73 16.35 6.89 -2.46
N THR A 74 15.04 6.78 -2.50
CA THR A 74 14.24 7.21 -3.65
C THR A 74 13.29 8.29 -3.20
N LEU A 75 13.23 9.39 -3.94
CA LEU A 75 12.23 10.43 -3.82
C LEU A 75 11.47 10.50 -5.14
N THR A 76 10.17 10.27 -5.08
CA THR A 76 9.29 10.32 -6.25
C THR A 76 8.31 11.47 -6.08
N LEU A 77 8.21 12.32 -7.10
CA LEU A 77 7.30 13.45 -7.15
C LEU A 77 6.39 13.27 -8.35
N ASP A 78 5.17 12.86 -8.09
CA ASP A 78 4.12 12.69 -9.09
C ASP A 78 3.05 13.76 -8.94
N MET A 79 2.21 13.94 -9.96
CA MET A 79 1.14 14.94 -9.92
C MET A 79 0.19 14.76 -8.71
N PRO A 80 -0.28 13.56 -8.34
CA PRO A 80 -1.19 13.39 -7.20
C PRO A 80 -0.48 13.29 -5.85
N ALA A 81 0.83 12.92 -5.80
CA ALA A 81 1.48 12.57 -4.54
C ALA A 81 3.00 12.71 -4.59
N ALA A 82 3.61 12.88 -3.42
CA ALA A 82 5.03 12.69 -3.20
C ALA A 82 5.28 11.44 -2.35
N SER A 83 6.34 10.71 -2.67
CA SER A 83 6.76 9.55 -1.90
C SER A 83 8.26 9.57 -1.62
N VAL A 84 8.62 8.99 -0.48
CA VAL A 84 10.00 8.70 -0.12
C VAL A 84 10.12 7.22 0.20
N MET A 85 11.18 6.61 -0.29
CA MET A 85 11.51 5.22 0.02
C MET A 85 12.97 5.11 0.41
N LEU A 86 13.21 4.39 1.50
CA LEU A 86 14.53 4.09 2.05
C LEU A 86 14.67 2.58 2.12
N GLU A 87 15.73 2.06 1.56
CA GLU A 87 16.04 0.64 1.62
C GLU A 87 17.53 0.40 1.82
N GLY A 88 17.87 -0.70 2.46
CA GLY A 88 19.27 -1.04 2.66
C GLY A 88 19.52 -2.23 3.57
N PRO A 89 20.78 -2.67 3.69
CA PRO A 89 21.16 -3.73 4.59
C PRO A 89 21.33 -3.22 6.02
N ILE A 90 20.74 -3.92 7.00
CA ILE A 90 21.14 -3.83 8.40
C ILE A 90 22.35 -4.77 8.63
N ILE A 91 22.25 -5.98 8.05
CA ILE A 91 23.36 -6.93 8.01
C ILE A 91 23.50 -7.35 6.53
N LYS A 92 24.63 -7.04 5.91
CA LYS A 92 24.86 -7.33 4.48
C LYS A 92 24.53 -8.78 4.15
N ASN A 93 23.74 -8.96 3.08
CA ASN A 93 23.26 -10.24 2.55
C ASN A 93 22.42 -11.09 3.51
N LYS A 94 22.08 -10.61 4.71
CA LYS A 94 21.28 -11.34 5.70
C LYS A 94 20.01 -10.62 6.12
N LEU A 95 20.13 -9.37 6.56
CA LEU A 95 19.00 -8.59 7.07
C LEU A 95 18.92 -7.28 6.32
N SER A 96 17.83 -7.06 5.62
CA SER A 96 17.54 -5.82 4.92
C SER A 96 16.24 -5.18 5.43
N TYR A 97 16.14 -3.88 5.21
CA TYR A 97 14.94 -3.11 5.49
C TYR A 97 14.46 -2.37 4.25
N MET A 98 13.18 -2.12 4.19
CA MET A 98 12.53 -1.19 3.28
C MET A 98 11.50 -0.40 4.07
N VAL A 99 11.53 0.93 3.95
CA VAL A 99 10.55 1.84 4.55
C VAL A 99 10.13 2.84 3.50
N GLY A 100 8.84 2.94 3.27
CA GLY A 100 8.24 3.89 2.36
C GLY A 100 7.17 4.73 3.05
N ALA A 101 7.06 5.99 2.66
CA ALA A 101 5.96 6.86 3.04
C ALA A 101 5.54 7.68 1.83
N ARG A 102 4.24 7.93 1.70
CA ARG A 102 3.66 8.72 0.62
C ARG A 102 2.61 9.66 1.18
N ARG A 103 2.52 10.87 0.61
CA ARG A 103 1.46 11.83 0.86
C ARG A 103 0.90 12.35 -0.46
N SER A 104 -0.43 12.37 -0.61
CA SER A 104 -1.05 13.13 -1.68
C SER A 104 -1.06 14.62 -1.35
N TRP A 105 -0.96 15.47 -2.36
CA TRP A 105 -1.08 16.92 -2.24
C TRP A 105 -2.29 17.47 -3.03
N LEU A 106 -3.33 16.67 -3.17
CA LEU A 106 -4.55 17.10 -3.83
C LEU A 106 -5.19 18.31 -3.14
N ASP A 107 -5.05 18.39 -1.80
CA ASP A 107 -5.41 19.55 -0.98
C ASP A 107 -4.76 20.87 -1.42
N PHE A 108 -3.55 20.81 -1.96
CA PHE A 108 -2.87 21.99 -2.51
C PHE A 108 -3.56 22.50 -3.79
N PHE A 109 -3.98 21.60 -4.68
CA PHE A 109 -4.70 21.97 -5.89
C PHE A 109 -6.13 22.43 -5.59
N ASP A 110 -6.77 21.85 -4.57
CA ASP A 110 -8.07 22.31 -4.09
C ASP A 110 -8.06 23.76 -3.63
N SER A 111 -6.93 24.24 -3.12
CA SER A 111 -6.78 25.64 -2.72
C SER A 111 -6.87 26.63 -3.89
N LEU A 112 -6.67 26.16 -5.12
CA LEU A 112 -6.79 26.94 -6.36
C LEU A 112 -8.22 26.97 -6.90
N LEU A 113 -9.11 26.11 -6.36
CA LEU A 113 -10.52 26.08 -6.72
C LEU A 113 -11.33 27.08 -5.87
N SER A 114 -12.53 27.44 -6.33
CA SER A 114 -13.46 28.26 -5.57
C SER A 114 -13.89 27.56 -4.27
N GLU A 115 -14.19 28.35 -3.22
CA GLU A 115 -14.54 27.80 -1.89
C GLU A 115 -15.68 26.79 -1.90
N GLU A 116 -16.65 26.94 -2.80
CA GLU A 116 -17.79 26.03 -2.96
C GLU A 116 -17.42 24.63 -3.50
N ASN A 117 -16.25 24.49 -4.14
CA ASN A 117 -15.84 23.23 -4.79
C ASN A 117 -14.59 22.58 -4.14
N ARG A 118 -14.19 23.05 -2.96
CA ARG A 118 -13.05 22.49 -2.23
C ARG A 118 -13.43 21.14 -1.59
N LEU A 119 -12.78 20.08 -2.01
CA LEU A 119 -12.93 18.76 -1.41
C LEU A 119 -11.99 18.52 -0.23
N ASN A 120 -10.95 19.34 -0.10
CA ASN A 120 -9.94 19.32 0.96
C ASN A 120 -9.54 17.89 1.35
N HIS A 121 -9.08 17.12 0.33
CA HIS A 121 -8.75 15.71 0.47
C HIS A 121 -7.23 15.50 0.52
N SER A 122 -6.75 14.84 1.55
CA SER A 122 -5.36 14.38 1.63
C SER A 122 -5.28 12.92 2.06
N THR A 123 -4.30 12.21 1.50
CA THR A 123 -4.03 10.83 1.86
C THR A 123 -2.60 10.68 2.34
N TYR A 124 -2.42 9.77 3.29
CA TYR A 124 -1.11 9.37 3.80
C TYR A 124 -1.06 7.85 3.83
N ASP A 125 0.04 7.29 3.39
CA ASP A 125 0.31 5.88 3.59
C ASP A 125 1.78 5.64 3.93
N TYR A 126 2.03 4.58 4.65
CA TYR A 126 3.36 4.09 4.92
C TYR A 126 3.41 2.58 4.84
N ASN A 127 4.56 2.08 4.51
CA ASN A 127 4.88 0.66 4.55
C ASN A 127 6.31 0.48 5.06
N ALA A 128 6.53 -0.58 5.83
CA ALA A 128 7.86 -0.97 6.25
C ALA A 128 7.97 -2.49 6.27
N LYS A 129 9.10 -2.99 5.76
CA LYS A 129 9.40 -4.42 5.70
C LYS A 129 10.81 -4.69 6.17
N LEU A 130 10.96 -5.71 7.02
CA LEU A 130 12.22 -6.30 7.42
C LEU A 130 12.29 -7.71 6.84
N SER A 131 13.38 -8.02 6.16
CA SER A 131 13.59 -9.34 5.54
C SER A 131 14.88 -9.97 6.05
N TYR A 132 14.74 -11.10 6.74
CA TYR A 132 15.86 -11.85 7.29
C TYR A 132 16.03 -13.19 6.58
N ASN A 133 17.17 -13.37 5.93
CA ASN A 133 17.52 -14.61 5.25
C ASN A 133 18.19 -15.58 6.23
N PHE A 134 17.47 -16.60 6.65
CA PHE A 134 18.02 -17.69 7.46
C PHE A 134 18.92 -18.60 6.65
N SER A 135 18.50 -18.91 5.42
CA SER A 135 19.21 -19.76 4.46
C SER A 135 18.95 -19.29 3.03
N PRO A 136 19.59 -19.85 2.02
CA PRO A 136 19.30 -19.54 0.62
C PRO A 136 17.85 -19.81 0.18
N VAL A 137 17.11 -20.63 0.94
CA VAL A 137 15.74 -21.08 0.63
C VAL A 137 14.71 -20.64 1.69
N THR A 138 15.12 -19.93 2.74
CA THR A 138 14.22 -19.55 3.83
C THR A 138 14.43 -18.09 4.21
N THR A 139 13.40 -17.28 4.04
CA THR A 139 13.37 -15.86 4.41
C THR A 139 12.21 -15.59 5.36
N LEU A 140 12.48 -14.93 6.45
CA LEU A 140 11.46 -14.39 7.35
C LEU A 140 11.23 -12.93 7.03
N ASN A 141 9.99 -12.57 6.76
CA ASN A 141 9.57 -11.21 6.51
C ASN A 141 8.68 -10.71 7.66
N PHE A 142 8.94 -9.52 8.12
CA PHE A 142 8.07 -8.76 9.01
C PHE A 142 7.60 -7.52 8.27
N LEU A 143 6.28 -7.35 8.12
CA LEU A 143 5.64 -6.26 7.40
C LEU A 143 4.77 -5.45 8.35
N THR A 144 4.79 -4.14 8.19
CA THR A 144 3.76 -3.22 8.71
C THR A 144 3.34 -2.26 7.61
N TYR A 145 2.06 -1.97 7.58
CA TYR A 145 1.43 -1.09 6.65
C TYR A 145 0.36 -0.26 7.36
N GLY A 146 0.18 0.97 6.96
CA GLY A 146 -0.91 1.81 7.42
C GLY A 146 -1.24 2.90 6.41
N ALA A 147 -2.51 3.29 6.39
CA ALA A 147 -3.04 4.31 5.50
C ALA A 147 -4.04 5.19 6.24
N ARG A 148 -4.17 6.44 5.80
CA ARG A 148 -5.13 7.40 6.33
C ARG A 148 -5.63 8.30 5.22
N ASP A 149 -6.95 8.48 5.17
CA ASP A 149 -7.64 9.43 4.31
C ASP A 149 -8.31 10.51 5.17
N ASP A 150 -8.03 11.76 4.89
CA ASP A 150 -8.68 12.91 5.52
C ASP A 150 -9.57 13.58 4.46
N TYR A 151 -10.90 13.63 4.73
CA TYR A 151 -11.90 14.28 3.89
C TYR A 151 -12.51 15.46 4.63
N HIS A 152 -12.64 16.60 3.95
CA HIS A 152 -13.42 17.72 4.42
C HIS A 152 -14.51 18.04 3.40
N LEU A 153 -15.74 17.65 3.67
CA LEU A 153 -16.88 17.98 2.81
C LEU A 153 -17.50 19.29 3.32
N PRO A 154 -17.58 20.34 2.49
CA PRO A 154 -18.08 21.66 2.92
C PRO A 154 -19.58 21.67 3.32
N LEU A 155 -20.30 20.57 3.08
CA LEU A 155 -21.71 20.43 3.41
C LEU A 155 -22.00 19.69 4.74
N GLN A 156 -20.96 19.21 5.43
CA GLN A 156 -21.11 18.57 6.75
C GLN A 156 -20.24 19.28 7.77
N GLU A 157 -20.87 19.72 8.83
CA GLU A 157 -20.25 20.42 9.98
C GLU A 157 -19.28 19.50 10.78
N ASN A 158 -19.18 18.25 10.41
CA ASN A 158 -18.29 17.26 10.99
C ASN A 158 -17.46 16.61 9.88
N GLY A 159 -16.17 16.94 9.81
CA GLY A 159 -15.21 16.25 8.94
C GLY A 159 -15.07 14.78 9.34
N GLU A 160 -15.27 13.87 8.41
CA GLU A 160 -15.01 12.45 8.63
C GLU A 160 -13.55 12.13 8.31
N ASN A 161 -12.82 11.70 9.34
CA ASN A 161 -11.49 11.15 9.19
C ASN A 161 -11.59 9.63 9.12
N VAL A 162 -11.30 9.05 7.97
CA VAL A 162 -11.20 7.60 7.84
C VAL A 162 -9.73 7.21 7.99
N SER A 163 -9.40 6.58 9.10
CA SER A 163 -8.07 6.03 9.32
C SER A 163 -8.13 4.50 9.24
N VAL A 164 -7.28 3.94 8.40
CA VAL A 164 -7.02 2.49 8.44
C VAL A 164 -5.98 2.25 9.53
N LEU A 165 -6.34 1.39 10.49
CA LEU A 165 -5.43 1.00 11.55
C LEU A 165 -4.20 0.30 10.96
N PRO A 166 -3.03 0.43 11.60
CA PRO A 166 -1.82 -0.26 11.14
C PRO A 166 -2.07 -1.77 11.05
N GLU A 167 -1.77 -2.34 9.91
CA GLU A 167 -1.79 -3.78 9.70
C GLU A 167 -0.38 -4.34 9.85
N PHE A 168 -0.25 -5.45 10.57
CA PHE A 168 1.00 -6.16 10.80
C PHE A 168 0.92 -7.54 10.18
N GLY A 169 1.94 -7.89 9.42
CA GLY A 169 2.05 -9.22 8.82
C GLY A 169 3.42 -9.84 9.09
N ILE A 170 3.43 -11.14 9.30
CA ILE A 170 4.65 -11.96 9.37
C ILE A 170 4.47 -13.06 8.36
N SER A 171 5.42 -13.20 7.43
CA SER A 171 5.44 -14.30 6.47
C SER A 171 6.78 -15.04 6.51
N LEU A 172 6.72 -16.34 6.30
CA LEU A 172 7.88 -17.23 6.14
C LEU A 172 7.83 -17.82 4.74
N GLU A 173 8.86 -17.59 3.95
CA GLU A 173 9.05 -18.09 2.59
C GLU A 173 10.25 -19.02 2.47
#